data_c751587613ca8c06f933ef2f11dad804
#
_entry.id   c751587613ca8c06f933ef2f11dad804
#
_cell.length_a   1.000
_cell.length_b   1.000
_cell.length_c   1.000
_cell.angle_alpha   90.00
_cell.angle_beta   90.00
_cell.angle_gamma   90.00
#
_symmetry.space_group_name_H-M   'P 1'
#
loop_
_entity.id
_entity.type
_entity.pdbx_description
1 polymer ?
#
loop_
_entity_poly.entity_id
_entity_poly.type
_entity_poly.pdbx_seq_one_letter_code
_entity_poly.pdbx_strand_id
1 'polypeptide(L)'
;MRYHNLGGYFKHLLVLAMLCALLAGCSNAQQQTEIDNASYSGAAEASQTDTGDAQQQAAGDTLYGIPVYTGRPYVELNGNIPEFTDAEKNTNVFETYSELDSLGRCQAAYANICKEIMPAEKRGPIGNVKPTGWHTVNYHELIDGNYLYNRCHLIAYELAGENANEKNLITGTRYLNITGMLPFENKVAAFVKSTGYHVLYRVTPVFYGSNLVASGVQMEAWSVEDNGQGICFNIYAYNVQPGIYIDYATGDSHVADNGQAAGTQTKAANKEQHEYILNTKNMKFHSPDCSSVSKMSDKNKQTFTGTREQVIEMGYEACGVCKP
;
A
#
# COMPACT_ATOMS: atom_id res chain seq x y z
N MET A 1 12.91 -22.07 -82.51
CA MET A 1 14.16 -21.27 -82.40
C MET A 1 14.52 -21.27 -80.92
N ARG A 2 15.46 -22.10 -80.53
CA ARG A 2 16.87 -21.75 -80.24
C ARG A 2 16.97 -20.76 -79.07
N TYR A 3 17.67 -20.91 -78.02
CA TYR A 3 18.70 -21.83 -77.52
C TYR A 3 18.90 -21.43 -76.07
N HIS A 4 19.04 -22.34 -75.14
CA HIS A 4 20.26 -22.68 -74.39
C HIS A 4 20.78 -21.59 -73.45
N ASN A 5 21.29 -21.81 -72.27
CA ASN A 5 21.78 -23.00 -71.58
C ASN A 5 22.23 -22.55 -70.17
N LEU A 6 22.07 -23.37 -69.19
CA LEU A 6 23.15 -23.96 -68.38
C LEU A 6 23.91 -22.94 -67.50
N GLY A 7 24.13 -23.16 -66.39
CA GLY A 7 24.53 -24.18 -65.44
C GLY A 7 25.15 -23.42 -64.30
N GLY A 8 25.31 -23.84 -63.19
CA GLY A 8 25.66 -25.06 -62.59
C GLY A 8 26.42 -24.78 -61.34
N TYR A 9 26.05 -25.45 -60.30
CA TYR A 9 26.88 -26.17 -59.31
C TYR A 9 28.11 -25.53 -58.68
N PHE A 10 28.12 -25.71 -57.41
CA PHE A 10 29.13 -26.32 -56.48
C PHE A 10 29.34 -25.43 -55.26
N LYS A 11 28.89 -25.84 -54.15
CA LYS A 11 29.40 -26.83 -53.18
C LYS A 11 30.60 -26.35 -52.34
N HIS A 12 30.38 -26.54 -51.05
CA HIS A 12 31.35 -26.90 -50.00
C HIS A 12 32.26 -25.78 -49.50
N LEU A 13 32.51 -25.70 -48.33
CA LEU A 13 32.74 -26.44 -47.11
C LEU A 13 33.66 -25.63 -46.19
N LEU A 14 33.33 -25.60 -44.96
CA LEU A 14 34.20 -25.79 -43.80
C LEU A 14 35.28 -24.76 -43.43
N VAL A 15 35.22 -24.49 -42.16
CA VAL A 15 36.26 -24.63 -41.14
C VAL A 15 37.01 -23.39 -40.70
N LEU A 16 36.70 -23.06 -39.46
CA LEU A 16 37.55 -23.00 -38.28
C LEU A 16 38.53 -21.84 -38.11
N ALA A 17 38.40 -21.36 -36.92
CA ALA A 17 39.49 -20.99 -36.03
C ALA A 17 40.00 -19.56 -35.96
N MET A 18 39.75 -19.04 -34.81
CA MET A 18 40.75 -18.60 -33.79
C MET A 18 41.45 -17.26 -33.97
N LEU A 19 41.26 -16.52 -32.98
CA LEU A 19 42.21 -15.91 -32.02
C LEU A 19 42.63 -14.45 -32.23
N CYS A 20 42.49 -13.74 -31.12
CA CYS A 20 43.34 -12.65 -30.61
C CYS A 20 43.32 -11.29 -31.30
N ALA A 21 43.04 -10.30 -30.61
CA ALA A 21 43.51 -9.56 -29.48
C ALA A 21 43.50 -8.05 -29.75
N LEU A 22 43.05 -7.32 -28.74
CA LEU A 22 43.57 -6.05 -28.22
C LEU A 22 43.68 -4.81 -29.15
N LEU A 23 42.97 -3.78 -28.82
CA LEU A 23 43.44 -2.49 -28.29
C LEU A 23 42.44 -1.35 -28.49
N ALA A 24 42.05 -0.78 -27.41
CA ALA A 24 41.86 0.64 -27.08
C ALA A 24 41.29 1.61 -28.13
N GLY A 25 40.18 2.22 -27.73
CA GLY A 25 39.71 3.47 -28.34
C GLY A 25 38.56 4.04 -27.50
N CYS A 26 38.86 4.99 -26.62
CA CYS A 26 37.89 5.82 -25.92
C CYS A 26 37.06 6.65 -26.89
N SER A 27 35.75 6.63 -26.75
CA SER A 27 34.91 7.78 -27.11
C SER A 27 33.65 7.79 -26.25
N ASN A 28 33.46 8.88 -25.52
CA ASN A 28 32.30 9.23 -24.73
C ASN A 28 31.02 9.24 -25.59
N ALA A 29 30.06 8.43 -25.21
CA ALA A 29 28.67 8.68 -25.56
C ALA A 29 27.85 8.54 -24.27
N GLN A 30 27.25 9.64 -23.87
CA GLN A 30 26.27 9.70 -22.79
C GLN A 30 25.10 8.78 -23.14
N GLN A 31 25.00 7.66 -22.45
CA GLN A 31 23.82 6.82 -22.46
C GLN A 31 23.11 6.98 -21.14
N GLN A 32 21.95 7.54 -21.25
CA GLN A 32 20.92 7.62 -20.22
C GLN A 32 20.54 6.18 -19.84
N THR A 33 20.99 5.74 -18.67
CA THR A 33 20.68 4.40 -18.17
C THR A 33 19.29 4.41 -17.54
N GLU A 34 18.37 3.79 -18.23
CA GLU A 34 17.17 3.20 -17.65
C GLU A 34 17.62 2.21 -16.57
N ILE A 35 17.11 2.40 -15.35
CA ILE A 35 17.34 1.46 -14.26
C ILE A 35 16.36 0.32 -14.42
N ASP A 36 16.80 -0.74 -15.08
CA ASP A 36 16.15 -2.03 -15.07
C ASP A 36 16.19 -2.65 -13.68
N ASN A 37 15.11 -3.28 -13.28
CA ASN A 37 14.95 -4.10 -12.10
C ASN A 37 16.13 -5.07 -11.93
N ALA A 38 17.07 -4.75 -11.07
CA ALA A 38 18.08 -5.70 -10.63
C ALA A 38 17.43 -6.67 -9.65
N SER A 39 17.36 -7.92 -10.06
CA SER A 39 17.08 -9.07 -9.20
C SER A 39 18.09 -9.12 -8.06
N TYR A 40 17.64 -8.84 -6.86
CA TYR A 40 18.44 -9.00 -5.64
C TYR A 40 18.35 -10.45 -5.20
N SER A 41 19.36 -11.26 -5.56
CA SER A 41 19.62 -12.56 -4.96
C SER A 41 20.61 -12.38 -3.81
N GLY A 42 20.08 -12.21 -2.62
CA GLY A 42 20.83 -12.22 -1.38
C GLY A 42 20.11 -13.12 -0.39
N ALA A 43 20.49 -14.40 -0.37
CA ALA A 43 20.11 -15.31 0.69
C ALA A 43 20.80 -14.86 1.98
N ALA A 44 20.02 -14.33 2.92
CA ALA A 44 20.45 -14.22 4.31
C ALA A 44 19.88 -15.43 5.05
N GLU A 45 20.76 -16.35 5.45
CA GLU A 45 20.44 -17.43 6.37
C GLU A 45 19.91 -16.83 7.68
N ALA A 46 18.63 -17.06 7.97
CA ALA A 46 18.07 -16.78 9.27
C ALA A 46 18.33 -17.98 10.17
N SER A 47 19.24 -17.82 11.11
CA SER A 47 19.40 -18.69 12.26
C SER A 47 18.11 -18.73 13.06
N GLN A 48 17.47 -19.89 13.12
CA GLN A 48 16.39 -20.20 14.05
C GLN A 48 16.93 -20.25 15.47
N THR A 49 16.48 -19.38 16.33
CA THR A 49 16.40 -19.66 17.76
C THR A 49 14.94 -19.50 18.19
N ASP A 50 14.34 -20.65 18.39
CA ASP A 50 13.07 -20.88 19.06
C ASP A 50 13.16 -20.39 20.51
N THR A 51 12.34 -19.41 20.90
CA THR A 51 11.82 -19.27 22.25
C THR A 51 10.45 -18.61 22.18
N GLY A 52 9.43 -19.40 22.47
CA GLY A 52 8.08 -18.91 22.67
C GLY A 52 8.00 -17.89 23.80
N ASP A 53 7.51 -16.73 23.45
CA ASP A 53 6.85 -15.81 24.38
C ASP A 53 5.77 -15.07 23.57
N ALA A 54 4.53 -15.52 23.78
CA ALA A 54 3.35 -14.73 23.43
C ALA A 54 3.36 -13.47 24.30
N GLN A 55 4.10 -12.46 23.87
CA GLN A 55 4.06 -11.15 24.50
C GLN A 55 2.72 -10.51 24.17
N GLN A 56 1.88 -10.44 25.21
CA GLN A 56 0.78 -9.49 25.31
C GLN A 56 1.30 -8.11 24.86
N GLN A 57 0.91 -7.71 23.66
CA GLN A 57 1.20 -6.39 23.13
C GLN A 57 0.52 -5.39 24.06
N ALA A 58 1.32 -4.62 24.79
CA ALA A 58 0.83 -3.52 25.63
C ALA A 58 -0.10 -2.65 24.76
N ALA A 59 -1.25 -2.25 25.32
CA ALA A 59 -2.18 -1.34 24.69
C ALA A 59 -1.45 0.02 24.51
N GLY A 60 -0.71 0.13 23.40
CA GLY A 60 -0.12 1.38 22.94
C GLY A 60 -1.21 2.27 22.36
N ASP A 61 -0.93 3.56 22.27
CA ASP A 61 -1.81 4.51 21.59
C ASP A 61 -2.24 3.96 20.23
N THR A 62 -3.55 3.85 20.01
CA THR A 62 -4.13 3.44 18.73
C THR A 62 -4.92 4.59 18.13
N LEU A 63 -4.87 4.73 16.83
CA LEU A 63 -5.72 5.66 16.11
C LEU A 63 -6.67 4.84 15.22
N TYR A 64 -7.96 4.90 15.53
CA TYR A 64 -9.00 4.07 14.86
C TYR A 64 -8.70 2.56 14.89
N GLY A 65 -8.15 2.06 16.01
CA GLY A 65 -7.79 0.64 16.16
C GLY A 65 -6.47 0.25 15.49
N ILE A 66 -5.81 1.18 14.81
CA ILE A 66 -4.49 0.96 14.19
C ILE A 66 -3.42 1.47 15.16
N PRO A 67 -2.44 0.64 15.55
CA PRO A 67 -1.32 1.08 16.38
C PRO A 67 -0.56 2.25 15.74
N VAL A 68 -0.07 3.18 16.56
CA VAL A 68 0.79 4.25 16.05
C VAL A 68 2.09 3.69 15.49
N TYR A 69 2.69 4.40 14.54
CA TYR A 69 3.97 4.00 13.95
C TYR A 69 5.09 3.99 15.00
N THR A 70 5.79 2.87 15.11
CA THR A 70 6.89 2.66 16.08
C THR A 70 8.22 2.29 15.40
N GLY A 71 8.37 2.61 14.10
CA GLY A 71 9.56 2.29 13.32
C GLY A 71 9.43 1.06 12.43
N ARG A 72 8.34 0.29 12.53
CA ARG A 72 8.06 -0.84 11.64
C ARG A 72 7.23 -0.38 10.44
N PRO A 73 7.54 -0.83 9.21
CA PRO A 73 6.83 -0.39 8.01
C PRO A 73 5.35 -0.80 7.97
N TYR A 74 4.99 -1.83 8.69
CA TYR A 74 3.62 -2.34 8.80
C TYR A 74 3.35 -2.97 10.15
N VAL A 75 2.06 -3.22 10.43
CA VAL A 75 1.57 -4.01 11.56
C VAL A 75 0.52 -5.00 11.07
N GLU A 76 0.42 -6.14 11.74
CA GLU A 76 -0.64 -7.11 11.48
C GLU A 76 -1.95 -6.64 12.12
N LEU A 77 -3.05 -6.81 11.38
CA LEU A 77 -4.40 -6.55 11.85
C LEU A 77 -5.16 -7.88 11.99
N ASN A 78 -6.11 -7.92 12.91
CA ASN A 78 -7.01 -9.08 13.11
C ASN A 78 -6.25 -10.42 13.20
N GLY A 79 -5.10 -10.45 13.91
CA GLY A 79 -4.26 -11.66 13.99
C GLY A 79 -3.72 -12.12 12.64
N ASN A 80 -3.50 -11.20 11.72
CA ASN A 80 -3.05 -11.44 10.34
C ASN A 80 -4.05 -12.22 9.47
N ILE A 81 -5.35 -12.22 9.84
CA ILE A 81 -6.41 -12.92 9.13
C ILE A 81 -7.24 -11.90 8.32
N PRO A 82 -7.34 -12.06 6.99
CA PRO A 82 -8.13 -11.16 6.15
C PRO A 82 -9.65 -11.36 6.36
N GLU A 83 -10.40 -10.30 6.12
CA GLU A 83 -11.86 -10.27 6.35
C GLU A 83 -12.65 -10.56 5.07
N PHE A 84 -12.32 -11.67 4.39
CA PHE A 84 -13.10 -12.17 3.27
C PHE A 84 -14.15 -13.15 3.73
N THR A 85 -15.39 -12.98 3.27
CA THR A 85 -16.47 -13.92 3.49
C THR A 85 -16.24 -15.23 2.71
N ASP A 86 -16.87 -16.32 3.11
CA ASP A 86 -16.75 -17.58 2.38
C ASP A 86 -17.33 -17.50 0.96
N ALA A 87 -18.31 -16.63 0.73
CA ALA A 87 -18.86 -16.37 -0.60
C ALA A 87 -17.87 -15.66 -1.54
N GLU A 88 -16.97 -14.83 -1.00
CA GLU A 88 -15.94 -14.16 -1.77
C GLU A 88 -14.79 -15.12 -2.14
N LYS A 89 -14.52 -16.14 -1.34
CA LYS A 89 -13.43 -17.10 -1.53
C LYS A 89 -13.73 -18.08 -2.67
N ASN A 90 -13.78 -17.56 -3.89
CA ASN A 90 -14.03 -18.31 -5.12
C ASN A 90 -13.04 -17.92 -6.22
N THR A 91 -13.01 -18.67 -7.31
CA THR A 91 -12.07 -18.46 -8.43
C THR A 91 -12.63 -17.57 -9.54
N ASN A 92 -13.71 -16.81 -9.29
CA ASN A 92 -14.21 -15.85 -10.27
C ASN A 92 -13.15 -14.77 -10.53
N VAL A 93 -12.85 -14.53 -11.78
CA VAL A 93 -11.93 -13.47 -12.19
C VAL A 93 -12.64 -12.14 -12.12
N PHE A 94 -12.11 -11.20 -11.36
CA PHE A 94 -12.61 -9.84 -11.29
C PHE A 94 -11.50 -8.87 -10.86
N GLU A 95 -11.72 -7.61 -11.18
CA GLU A 95 -10.91 -6.46 -10.79
C GLU A 95 -11.86 -5.27 -10.63
N THR A 96 -11.82 -4.62 -9.47
CA THR A 96 -12.74 -3.55 -9.11
C THR A 96 -12.02 -2.45 -8.38
N TYR A 97 -12.28 -1.21 -8.77
CA TYR A 97 -11.79 0.01 -8.14
C TYR A 97 -13.00 0.85 -7.73
N SER A 98 -13.14 1.06 -6.43
CA SER A 98 -14.25 1.85 -5.88
C SER A 98 -14.20 3.28 -6.40
N GLU A 99 -15.36 3.93 -6.50
CA GLU A 99 -15.45 5.34 -6.87
C GLU A 99 -14.66 6.21 -5.88
N LEU A 100 -14.10 7.30 -6.38
CA LEU A 100 -13.46 8.30 -5.52
C LEU A 100 -14.52 8.90 -4.58
N ASP A 101 -14.11 9.24 -3.37
CA ASP A 101 -15.01 9.90 -2.42
C ASP A 101 -15.25 11.38 -2.81
N SER A 102 -16.04 12.09 -2.00
CA SER A 102 -16.38 13.51 -2.24
C SER A 102 -15.18 14.46 -2.23
N LEU A 103 -14.03 14.02 -1.69
CA LEU A 103 -12.76 14.76 -1.70
C LEU A 103 -11.83 14.31 -2.84
N GLY A 104 -12.27 13.39 -3.70
CA GLY A 104 -11.47 12.84 -4.79
C GLY A 104 -10.45 11.81 -4.35
N ARG A 105 -10.59 11.22 -3.14
CA ARG A 105 -9.67 10.24 -2.58
C ARG A 105 -10.03 8.82 -3.02
N CYS A 106 -9.01 8.00 -3.31
CA CYS A 106 -9.19 6.58 -3.59
C CYS A 106 -9.88 5.86 -2.43
N GLN A 107 -10.68 4.88 -2.79
CA GLN A 107 -11.31 3.94 -1.88
C GLN A 107 -10.71 2.54 -2.12
N ALA A 108 -11.37 1.48 -1.64
CA ALA A 108 -10.84 0.13 -1.78
C ALA A 108 -10.65 -0.27 -3.26
N ALA A 109 -9.49 -0.86 -3.54
CA ALA A 109 -9.22 -1.61 -4.75
C ALA A 109 -9.25 -3.10 -4.41
N TYR A 110 -9.97 -3.91 -5.20
CA TYR A 110 -10.22 -5.31 -4.90
C TYR A 110 -10.19 -6.14 -6.17
N ALA A 111 -9.40 -7.21 -6.18
CA ALA A 111 -9.27 -8.11 -7.32
C ALA A 111 -9.05 -9.56 -6.87
N ASN A 112 -9.37 -10.50 -7.74
CA ASN A 112 -8.94 -11.88 -7.61
C ASN A 112 -7.72 -12.08 -8.53
N ILE A 113 -6.52 -11.91 -7.97
CA ILE A 113 -5.27 -11.94 -8.73
C ILE A 113 -5.04 -13.35 -9.29
N CYS A 114 -4.92 -13.42 -10.60
CA CYS A 114 -4.70 -14.65 -11.35
C CYS A 114 -3.89 -14.34 -12.61
N LYS A 115 -3.42 -15.36 -13.31
CA LYS A 115 -2.59 -15.17 -14.52
C LYS A 115 -3.30 -14.38 -15.62
N GLU A 116 -4.63 -14.47 -15.70
CA GLU A 116 -5.45 -13.83 -16.72
C GLU A 116 -5.43 -12.30 -16.64
N ILE A 117 -5.33 -11.72 -15.42
CA ILE A 117 -5.30 -10.27 -15.24
C ILE A 117 -3.89 -9.70 -15.04
N MET A 118 -2.87 -10.56 -14.89
CA MET A 118 -1.50 -10.10 -14.83
C MET A 118 -1.07 -9.48 -16.18
N PRO A 119 -0.23 -8.43 -16.16
CA PRO A 119 0.14 -7.71 -17.37
C PRO A 119 0.90 -8.58 -18.36
N ALA A 120 0.49 -8.53 -19.62
CA ALA A 120 1.23 -9.07 -20.75
C ALA A 120 2.16 -8.01 -21.39
N GLU A 121 1.95 -6.74 -21.09
CA GLU A 121 2.68 -5.61 -21.65
C GLU A 121 3.56 -4.90 -20.62
N LYS A 122 4.50 -4.09 -21.11
CA LYS A 122 5.31 -3.25 -20.22
C LYS A 122 4.48 -2.10 -19.66
N ARG A 123 4.77 -1.75 -18.40
CA ARG A 123 4.15 -0.61 -17.71
C ARG A 123 4.34 0.69 -18.50
N GLY A 124 3.26 1.42 -18.71
CA GLY A 124 3.25 2.73 -19.32
C GLY A 124 3.53 3.86 -18.31
N PRO A 125 3.64 5.13 -18.79
CA PRO A 125 3.79 6.28 -17.92
C PRO A 125 2.50 6.57 -17.13
N ILE A 126 2.65 6.98 -15.87
CA ILE A 126 1.54 7.35 -14.98
C ILE A 126 1.61 8.80 -14.48
N GLY A 127 2.51 9.61 -15.05
CA GLY A 127 2.81 10.98 -14.60
C GLY A 127 1.66 11.98 -14.74
N ASN A 128 0.66 11.67 -15.57
CA ASN A 128 -0.55 12.47 -15.79
C ASN A 128 -1.55 12.38 -14.60
N VAL A 129 -1.51 11.30 -13.81
CA VAL A 129 -2.38 11.17 -12.64
C VAL A 129 -1.74 11.92 -11.47
N LYS A 130 -2.53 12.74 -10.81
CA LYS A 130 -2.14 13.47 -9.59
C LYS A 130 -3.14 13.12 -8.49
N PRO A 131 -2.82 12.13 -7.63
CA PRO A 131 -3.67 11.78 -6.51
C PRO A 131 -3.84 12.97 -5.55
N THR A 132 -4.82 12.90 -4.66
CA THR A 132 -5.03 13.94 -3.64
C THR A 132 -3.77 14.16 -2.80
N GLY A 133 -3.50 15.40 -2.41
CA GLY A 133 -2.29 15.77 -1.64
C GLY A 133 -0.97 15.56 -2.38
N TRP A 134 -0.96 15.47 -3.71
CA TRP A 134 0.25 15.26 -4.50
C TRP A 134 1.15 16.49 -4.55
N HIS A 135 2.40 16.32 -4.11
CA HIS A 135 3.49 17.28 -4.28
C HIS A 135 4.70 16.59 -4.91
N THR A 136 5.47 17.35 -5.71
CA THR A 136 6.78 16.90 -6.19
C THR A 136 7.84 17.45 -5.27
N VAL A 137 8.30 16.63 -4.32
CA VAL A 137 9.25 17.05 -3.27
C VAL A 137 10.46 16.14 -3.26
N ASN A 138 11.65 16.76 -3.14
CA ASN A 138 12.94 16.06 -3.11
C ASN A 138 13.63 16.21 -1.76
N TYR A 139 14.22 15.09 -1.26
CA TYR A 139 15.06 15.03 -0.08
C TYR A 139 16.31 14.19 -0.39
N HIS A 140 17.22 14.78 -1.20
CA HIS A 140 18.34 14.09 -1.85
C HIS A 140 19.25 13.25 -0.95
N GLU A 141 19.44 13.64 0.32
CA GLU A 141 20.35 12.95 1.24
C GLU A 141 19.61 11.99 2.19
N LEU A 142 18.27 12.05 2.22
CA LEU A 142 17.45 11.33 3.19
C LEU A 142 16.63 10.19 2.56
N ILE A 143 16.41 10.26 1.24
CA ILE A 143 15.53 9.31 0.55
C ILE A 143 16.26 8.72 -0.65
N ASP A 144 16.38 7.40 -0.68
CA ASP A 144 16.85 6.68 -1.86
C ASP A 144 15.93 6.95 -3.06
N GLY A 145 16.51 7.39 -4.19
CA GLY A 145 15.74 7.86 -5.35
C GLY A 145 15.23 9.30 -5.23
N ASN A 146 15.57 10.02 -4.16
CA ASN A 146 15.39 11.45 -3.91
C ASN A 146 13.96 11.93 -3.66
N TYR A 147 12.94 11.36 -4.30
CA TYR A 147 11.56 11.84 -4.22
C TYR A 147 10.81 11.22 -3.04
N LEU A 148 10.14 12.09 -2.24
CA LEU A 148 9.30 11.67 -1.12
C LEU A 148 8.12 10.84 -1.60
N TYR A 149 7.37 11.37 -2.56
CA TYR A 149 6.13 10.77 -3.01
C TYR A 149 6.27 9.99 -4.32
N ASN A 150 5.64 8.84 -4.33
CA ASN A 150 5.37 8.02 -5.49
C ASN A 150 3.86 8.04 -5.78
N ARG A 151 3.49 7.90 -7.05
CA ARG A 151 2.14 7.49 -7.41
C ARG A 151 2.02 6.01 -7.10
N CYS A 152 1.59 5.75 -5.86
CA CYS A 152 1.56 4.40 -5.30
C CYS A 152 0.30 3.70 -5.80
N HIS A 153 0.45 2.59 -6.51
CA HIS A 153 -0.69 1.76 -6.86
C HIS A 153 -1.23 1.07 -5.60
N LEU A 154 -2.55 0.99 -5.46
CA LEU A 154 -3.19 0.15 -4.45
C LEU A 154 -3.03 -1.33 -4.85
N ILE A 155 -3.41 -1.69 -6.06
CA ILE A 155 -3.06 -2.99 -6.67
C ILE A 155 -1.92 -2.73 -7.66
N ALA A 156 -0.76 -3.33 -7.42
CA ALA A 156 0.44 -3.14 -8.23
C ALA A 156 0.20 -3.51 -9.71
N TYR A 157 0.84 -2.77 -10.63
CA TYR A 157 0.78 -3.05 -12.05
C TYR A 157 1.09 -4.52 -12.37
N GLU A 158 2.07 -5.11 -11.70
CA GLU A 158 2.46 -6.51 -11.93
C GLU A 158 1.40 -7.54 -11.52
N LEU A 159 0.40 -7.14 -10.73
CA LEU A 159 -0.66 -8.02 -10.25
C LEU A 159 -1.90 -8.00 -11.16
N ALA A 160 -2.27 -6.82 -11.69
CA ALA A 160 -3.53 -6.66 -12.42
C ALA A 160 -3.38 -5.86 -13.74
N GLY A 161 -2.18 -5.43 -14.12
CA GLY A 161 -1.98 -4.73 -15.40
C GLY A 161 -2.59 -3.32 -15.47
N GLU A 162 -3.23 -2.83 -14.40
CA GLU A 162 -3.90 -1.53 -14.38
C GLU A 162 -2.86 -0.40 -14.23
N ASN A 163 -2.74 0.47 -15.25
CA ASN A 163 -1.62 1.41 -15.33
C ASN A 163 -1.92 2.78 -14.72
N ALA A 164 -2.70 3.62 -15.40
CA ALA A 164 -2.90 5.04 -15.07
C ALA A 164 -4.31 5.31 -14.57
N ASN A 165 -4.86 4.43 -13.76
CA ASN A 165 -6.18 4.56 -13.16
C ASN A 165 -6.12 5.44 -11.92
N GLU A 166 -6.87 6.55 -11.93
CA GLU A 166 -6.93 7.48 -10.80
C GLU A 166 -7.54 6.86 -9.54
N LYS A 167 -8.36 5.82 -9.66
CA LYS A 167 -8.96 5.08 -8.55
C LYS A 167 -8.01 4.05 -7.92
N ASN A 168 -6.85 3.82 -8.54
CA ASN A 168 -5.83 2.88 -8.10
C ASN A 168 -4.52 3.57 -7.67
N LEU A 169 -4.44 4.89 -7.69
CA LEU A 169 -3.22 5.63 -7.42
C LEU A 169 -3.41 6.60 -6.24
N ILE A 170 -2.58 6.46 -5.21
CA ILE A 170 -2.54 7.37 -4.07
C ILE A 170 -1.19 8.11 -3.99
N THR A 171 -1.16 9.22 -3.26
CA THR A 171 0.08 9.87 -2.84
C THR A 171 0.71 9.03 -1.72
N GLY A 172 1.62 8.16 -2.09
CA GLY A 172 2.35 7.29 -1.16
C GLY A 172 3.81 7.70 -1.02
N THR A 173 4.38 7.55 0.16
CA THR A 173 5.81 7.76 0.36
C THR A 173 6.64 6.69 -0.33
N ARG A 174 7.90 6.99 -0.59
CA ARG A 174 8.87 6.00 -1.05
C ARG A 174 8.95 4.81 -0.09
N TYR A 175 8.93 5.08 1.21
CA TYR A 175 8.98 4.06 2.25
C TYR A 175 7.74 3.16 2.25
N LEU A 176 6.54 3.73 2.17
CA LEU A 176 5.32 2.94 2.00
C LEU A 176 5.42 2.03 0.78
N ASN A 177 5.74 2.61 -0.38
CA ASN A 177 5.75 1.89 -1.65
C ASN A 177 6.75 0.72 -1.67
N ILE A 178 7.99 0.96 -1.22
CA ILE A 178 9.10 0.00 -1.37
C ILE A 178 9.24 -0.91 -0.15
N THR A 179 9.07 -0.36 1.06
CA THR A 179 9.32 -1.11 2.30
C THR A 179 8.01 -1.65 2.90
N GLY A 180 6.92 -0.91 2.74
CA GLY A 180 5.60 -1.30 3.26
C GLY A 180 4.88 -2.29 2.36
N MET A 181 4.65 -1.94 1.08
CA MET A 181 3.76 -2.69 0.18
C MET A 181 4.49 -3.72 -0.69
N LEU A 182 5.57 -3.34 -1.35
CA LEU A 182 6.26 -4.18 -2.34
C LEU A 182 6.61 -5.61 -1.89
N PRO A 183 7.01 -5.89 -0.63
CA PRO A 183 7.27 -7.25 -0.19
C PRO A 183 6.04 -8.17 -0.27
N PHE A 184 4.86 -7.64 0.04
CA PHE A 184 3.59 -8.36 -0.02
C PHE A 184 3.11 -8.54 -1.47
N GLU A 185 3.24 -7.51 -2.30
CA GLU A 185 2.94 -7.57 -3.74
C GLU A 185 3.80 -8.62 -4.44
N ASN A 186 5.10 -8.63 -4.19
CA ASN A 186 6.04 -9.63 -4.72
C ASN A 186 5.69 -11.05 -4.26
N LYS A 187 5.27 -11.23 -2.99
CA LYS A 187 4.85 -12.53 -2.46
C LYS A 187 3.62 -13.05 -3.21
N VAL A 188 2.61 -12.20 -3.43
CA VAL A 188 1.41 -12.55 -4.20
C VAL A 188 1.76 -12.86 -5.66
N ALA A 189 2.55 -12.00 -6.32
CA ALA A 189 2.96 -12.20 -7.70
C ALA A 189 3.72 -13.52 -7.91
N ALA A 190 4.69 -13.82 -7.04
CA ALA A 190 5.46 -15.05 -7.10
C ALA A 190 4.58 -16.29 -6.89
N PHE A 191 3.64 -16.23 -5.94
CA PHE A 191 2.72 -17.32 -5.66
C PHE A 191 1.82 -17.61 -6.88
N VAL A 192 1.16 -16.61 -7.43
CA VAL A 192 0.28 -16.77 -8.62
C VAL A 192 1.08 -17.27 -9.83
N LYS A 193 2.28 -16.74 -10.07
CA LYS A 193 3.14 -17.18 -11.17
C LYS A 193 3.55 -18.66 -11.04
N SER A 194 3.86 -19.11 -9.83
CA SER A 194 4.35 -20.47 -9.58
C SER A 194 3.24 -21.52 -9.54
N THR A 195 2.10 -21.22 -8.93
CA THR A 195 1.00 -22.17 -8.73
C THR A 195 -0.07 -22.09 -9.80
N GLY A 196 -0.34 -20.89 -10.32
CA GLY A 196 -1.52 -20.60 -11.13
C GLY A 196 -2.80 -20.46 -10.32
N TYR A 197 -2.71 -20.43 -9.00
CA TYR A 197 -3.85 -20.25 -8.11
C TYR A 197 -4.28 -18.79 -8.05
N HIS A 198 -5.53 -18.60 -7.63
CA HIS A 198 -6.11 -17.27 -7.43
C HIS A 198 -5.79 -16.73 -6.04
N VAL A 199 -5.60 -15.43 -5.95
CA VAL A 199 -5.42 -14.73 -4.68
C VAL A 199 -6.41 -13.57 -4.61
N LEU A 200 -7.40 -13.68 -3.71
CA LEU A 200 -8.19 -12.51 -3.33
C LEU A 200 -7.24 -11.47 -2.73
N TYR A 201 -7.27 -10.26 -3.25
CA TYR A 201 -6.38 -9.18 -2.86
C TYR A 201 -7.14 -7.87 -2.78
N ARG A 202 -7.22 -7.30 -1.57
CA ARG A 202 -7.90 -6.03 -1.31
C ARG A 202 -6.94 -5.06 -0.66
N VAL A 203 -6.89 -3.83 -1.18
CA VAL A 203 -6.11 -2.74 -0.59
C VAL A 203 -7.03 -1.56 -0.34
N THR A 204 -7.10 -1.14 0.92
CA THR A 204 -7.96 -0.05 1.37
C THR A 204 -7.11 1.07 1.94
N PRO A 205 -7.03 2.24 1.29
CA PRO A 205 -6.35 3.39 1.85
C PRO A 205 -7.15 3.96 3.03
N VAL A 206 -6.45 4.35 4.08
CA VAL A 206 -7.06 4.90 5.29
C VAL A 206 -6.77 6.40 5.37
N PHE A 207 -7.82 7.20 5.31
CA PHE A 207 -7.76 8.65 5.45
C PHE A 207 -8.43 9.06 6.76
N TYR A 208 -7.85 10.00 7.49
CA TYR A 208 -8.46 10.56 8.69
C TYR A 208 -9.13 11.89 8.37
N GLY A 209 -10.41 12.00 8.69
CA GLY A 209 -11.18 13.21 8.44
C GLY A 209 -11.05 13.69 6.99
N SER A 210 -10.75 14.96 6.81
CA SER A 210 -10.58 15.60 5.50
C SER A 210 -9.14 15.53 4.95
N ASN A 211 -8.27 14.69 5.50
CA ASN A 211 -6.89 14.54 5.01
C ASN A 211 -6.87 14.12 3.55
N LEU A 212 -5.99 14.75 2.76
CA LEU A 212 -5.82 14.46 1.35
C LEU A 212 -4.78 13.36 1.08
N VAL A 213 -3.94 13.05 2.07
CA VAL A 213 -2.97 11.95 2.02
C VAL A 213 -3.40 10.85 2.97
N ALA A 214 -3.42 9.61 2.49
CA ALA A 214 -3.72 8.45 3.32
C ALA A 214 -2.66 8.28 4.42
N SER A 215 -3.08 7.93 5.63
CA SER A 215 -2.17 7.59 6.73
C SER A 215 -1.43 6.29 6.50
N GLY A 216 -1.99 5.43 5.68
CA GLY A 216 -1.47 4.14 5.27
C GLY A 216 -2.50 3.38 4.47
N VAL A 217 -2.22 2.12 4.21
CA VAL A 217 -3.11 1.21 3.51
C VAL A 217 -3.27 -0.10 4.28
N GLN A 218 -4.49 -0.58 4.41
CA GLN A 218 -4.74 -1.97 4.79
C GLN A 218 -4.59 -2.83 3.55
N MET A 219 -3.84 -3.92 3.67
CA MET A 219 -3.63 -4.90 2.61
C MET A 219 -4.08 -6.27 3.11
N GLU A 220 -4.97 -6.89 2.38
CA GLU A 220 -5.54 -8.20 2.71
C GLU A 220 -5.35 -9.15 1.54
N ALA A 221 -4.95 -10.39 1.81
CA ALA A 221 -4.81 -11.41 0.78
C ALA A 221 -5.14 -12.81 1.28
N TRP A 222 -5.70 -13.62 0.37
CA TRP A 222 -6.07 -15.01 0.63
C TRP A 222 -5.96 -15.85 -0.64
N SER A 223 -5.15 -16.90 -0.63
CA SER A 223 -5.10 -17.86 -1.74
C SER A 223 -6.31 -18.79 -1.70
N VAL A 224 -7.01 -18.88 -2.84
CA VAL A 224 -8.34 -19.49 -2.89
C VAL A 224 -8.29 -21.01 -2.88
N GLU A 225 -7.55 -21.62 -3.82
CA GLU A 225 -7.58 -23.07 -4.05
C GLU A 225 -6.97 -23.88 -2.91
N ASP A 226 -6.03 -23.31 -2.17
CA ASP A 226 -5.39 -23.95 -1.02
C ASP A 226 -5.92 -23.46 0.34
N ASN A 227 -7.03 -22.71 0.30
CA ASN A 227 -7.69 -22.18 1.49
C ASN A 227 -6.77 -21.38 2.41
N GLY A 228 -5.99 -20.46 1.81
CA GLY A 228 -5.11 -19.54 2.51
C GLY A 228 -3.77 -20.12 2.97
N GLN A 229 -3.43 -21.37 2.59
CA GLN A 229 -2.18 -21.97 3.03
C GLN A 229 -0.94 -21.31 2.42
N GLY A 230 -1.02 -20.89 1.17
CA GLY A 230 0.09 -20.22 0.49
C GLY A 230 0.16 -18.73 0.75
N ILE A 231 -0.99 -18.06 0.67
CA ILE A 231 -1.14 -16.62 0.92
C ILE A 231 -2.27 -16.38 1.90
N CYS A 232 -1.92 -15.83 3.06
CA CYS A 232 -2.88 -15.34 4.05
C CYS A 232 -2.21 -14.18 4.79
N PHE A 233 -2.76 -12.96 4.68
CA PHE A 233 -2.33 -11.83 5.48
C PHE A 233 -3.40 -10.73 5.55
N ASN A 234 -3.35 -9.98 6.64
CA ASN A 234 -4.08 -8.74 6.86
C ASN A 234 -3.16 -7.78 7.61
N ILE A 235 -2.63 -6.81 6.91
CA ILE A 235 -1.66 -5.86 7.45
C ILE A 235 -2.07 -4.43 7.17
N TYR A 236 -1.55 -3.52 7.98
CA TYR A 236 -1.59 -2.10 7.71
C TYR A 236 -0.17 -1.58 7.46
N ALA A 237 0.08 -1.08 6.26
CA ALA A 237 1.34 -0.45 5.89
C ALA A 237 1.26 1.07 6.07
N TYR A 238 2.20 1.63 6.85
CA TYR A 238 2.20 3.06 7.20
C TYR A 238 2.70 3.94 6.06
N ASN A 239 1.97 5.00 5.76
CA ASN A 239 2.39 6.01 4.78
C ASN A 239 3.25 7.08 5.45
N VAL A 240 4.44 6.69 5.87
CA VAL A 240 5.43 7.52 6.55
C VAL A 240 6.73 7.53 5.74
N GLN A 241 7.62 8.49 6.04
CA GLN A 241 9.01 8.45 5.57
C GLN A 241 9.91 8.77 6.77
N PRO A 242 10.78 7.84 7.20
CA PRO A 242 11.71 8.11 8.30
C PRO A 242 12.51 9.40 8.08
N GLY A 243 12.56 10.25 9.10
CA GLY A 243 13.25 11.55 9.05
C GLY A 243 12.47 12.68 8.37
N ILE A 244 11.26 12.43 7.86
CA ILE A 244 10.40 13.45 7.23
C ILE A 244 9.08 13.56 8.00
N TYR A 245 8.71 14.80 8.29
CA TYR A 245 7.36 15.13 8.73
C TYR A 245 6.44 15.33 7.52
N ILE A 246 5.23 14.80 7.60
CA ILE A 246 4.20 14.91 6.56
C ILE A 246 2.94 15.52 7.18
N ASP A 247 2.44 16.60 6.59
CA ASP A 247 1.10 17.08 6.83
C ASP A 247 0.10 16.29 5.95
N TYR A 248 -0.63 15.38 6.55
CA TYR A 248 -1.58 14.54 5.82
C TYR A 248 -2.80 15.32 5.32
N ALA A 249 -3.09 16.50 5.88
CA ALA A 249 -4.19 17.32 5.40
C ALA A 249 -3.92 17.89 4.00
N THR A 250 -2.66 18.23 3.71
CA THR A 250 -2.28 18.91 2.47
C THR A 250 -1.30 18.11 1.60
N GLY A 251 -0.47 17.27 2.20
CA GLY A 251 0.68 16.62 1.56
C GLY A 251 1.96 17.43 1.65
N ASP A 252 1.97 18.57 2.35
CA ASP A 252 3.18 19.31 2.61
C ASP A 252 4.12 18.53 3.53
N SER A 253 5.42 18.78 3.42
CA SER A 253 6.42 18.04 4.17
C SER A 253 7.68 18.86 4.46
N HIS A 254 8.40 18.48 5.49
CA HIS A 254 9.71 19.04 5.83
C HIS A 254 10.56 17.98 6.56
N VAL A 255 11.87 18.23 6.65
CA VAL A 255 12.75 17.37 7.46
C VAL A 255 12.29 17.44 8.91
N ALA A 256 12.10 16.28 9.53
CA ALA A 256 11.65 16.20 10.92
C ALA A 256 12.71 16.81 11.86
N ASP A 257 12.28 17.68 12.76
CA ASP A 257 13.15 18.20 13.81
C ASP A 257 13.56 17.09 14.78
N ASN A 258 14.74 17.23 15.41
CA ASN A 258 15.25 16.27 16.41
C ASN A 258 14.22 16.12 17.55
N GLY A 259 13.51 14.99 17.57
CA GLY A 259 12.45 14.66 18.52
C GLY A 259 11.05 14.45 17.93
N GLN A 260 10.83 14.79 16.65
CA GLN A 260 9.63 14.38 15.93
C GLN A 260 9.85 12.97 15.35
N ALA A 261 9.11 11.99 15.84
CA ALA A 261 9.11 10.66 15.21
C ALA A 261 8.53 10.76 13.81
N ALA A 262 9.17 10.11 12.84
CA ALA A 262 8.57 9.91 11.51
C ALA A 262 7.20 9.25 11.72
N GLY A 263 6.17 9.78 11.06
CA GLY A 263 4.81 9.28 11.23
C GLY A 263 4.11 9.74 12.51
N THR A 264 4.65 10.75 13.20
CA THR A 264 3.81 11.51 14.13
C THR A 264 2.72 12.15 13.28
N GLN A 265 1.61 11.45 13.17
CA GLN A 265 0.36 12.10 12.80
C GLN A 265 0.15 13.14 13.88
N THR A 266 0.53 14.38 13.58
CA THR A 266 0.12 15.45 14.47
C THR A 266 -1.39 15.38 14.48
N LYS A 267 -1.93 15.14 15.68
CA LYS A 267 -3.26 15.63 15.99
C LYS A 267 -3.39 16.95 15.26
N ALA A 268 -4.28 16.99 14.27
CA ALA A 268 -4.64 18.25 13.61
C ALA A 268 -4.68 19.30 14.72
N ALA A 269 -3.91 20.36 14.54
CA ALA A 269 -3.58 21.40 15.52
C ALA A 269 -4.52 21.39 16.71
N ASN A 270 -4.09 20.78 17.82
CA ASN A 270 -4.66 20.85 19.16
C ASN A 270 -6.16 21.15 19.24
N LYS A 271 -7.00 20.37 18.53
CA LYS A 271 -8.42 20.33 18.86
C LYS A 271 -8.53 19.50 20.12
N GLU A 272 -8.96 20.13 21.20
CA GLU A 272 -9.12 19.53 22.52
C GLU A 272 -9.81 18.17 22.37
N GLN A 273 -9.12 17.10 22.76
CA GLN A 273 -9.75 15.77 22.79
C GLN A 273 -10.59 15.70 24.04
N HIS A 274 -11.82 15.28 23.86
CA HIS A 274 -12.76 15.06 24.94
C HIS A 274 -13.14 13.58 25.00
N GLU A 275 -13.46 13.14 26.21
CA GLU A 275 -14.14 11.86 26.40
C GLU A 275 -15.63 12.04 26.09
N TYR A 276 -16.15 11.17 25.25
CA TYR A 276 -17.57 11.11 24.91
C TYR A 276 -18.16 9.76 25.28
N ILE A 277 -19.42 9.76 25.67
CA ILE A 277 -20.21 8.54 25.82
C ILE A 277 -21.15 8.41 24.61
N LEU A 278 -20.91 7.39 23.81
CA LEU A 278 -21.69 7.09 22.62
C LEU A 278 -22.88 6.21 22.99
N ASN A 279 -24.07 6.57 22.51
CA ASN A 279 -25.25 5.70 22.57
C ASN A 279 -25.41 4.96 21.24
N THR A 280 -24.96 3.71 21.21
CA THR A 280 -24.97 2.89 19.99
C THR A 280 -26.38 2.54 19.50
N LYS A 281 -27.43 2.72 20.32
CA LYS A 281 -28.82 2.44 19.95
C LYS A 281 -29.46 3.58 19.14
N ASN A 282 -29.20 4.84 19.53
CA ASN A 282 -29.84 5.98 18.92
C ASN A 282 -28.86 6.93 18.22
N MET A 283 -27.59 6.49 18.09
CA MET A 283 -26.53 7.21 17.39
C MET A 283 -26.32 8.65 17.92
N LYS A 284 -26.40 8.83 19.26
CA LYS A 284 -26.13 10.12 19.88
C LYS A 284 -24.91 10.04 20.79
N PHE A 285 -24.11 11.11 20.83
CA PHE A 285 -22.97 11.22 21.74
C PHE A 285 -23.20 12.29 22.81
N HIS A 286 -22.56 12.09 23.96
CA HIS A 286 -22.79 12.85 25.17
C HIS A 286 -21.46 13.17 25.86
N SER A 287 -21.40 14.26 26.61
CA SER A 287 -20.35 14.44 27.62
C SER A 287 -20.51 13.40 28.74
N PRO A 288 -19.41 12.93 29.38
CA PRO A 288 -19.48 11.88 30.42
C PRO A 288 -20.43 12.20 31.59
N ASP A 289 -20.52 13.45 31.97
CA ASP A 289 -21.36 13.98 33.08
C ASP A 289 -22.80 14.30 32.65
N CYS A 290 -23.17 14.01 31.41
CA CYS A 290 -24.52 14.27 30.92
C CYS A 290 -25.58 13.44 31.66
N SER A 291 -26.64 14.09 32.14
CA SER A 291 -27.76 13.44 32.85
C SER A 291 -28.46 12.33 32.04
N SER A 292 -28.31 12.33 30.73
CA SER A 292 -28.81 11.27 29.85
C SER A 292 -27.99 10.00 29.93
N VAL A 293 -26.71 10.08 30.27
CA VAL A 293 -25.80 8.92 30.36
C VAL A 293 -26.19 8.00 31.53
N SER A 294 -26.61 8.54 32.67
CA SER A 294 -27.07 7.74 33.83
C SER A 294 -28.33 6.93 33.52
N LYS A 295 -29.14 7.38 32.57
CA LYS A 295 -30.39 6.71 32.12
C LYS A 295 -30.18 5.74 30.97
N MET A 296 -28.96 5.66 30.43
CA MET A 296 -28.62 4.82 29.30
C MET A 296 -28.29 3.40 29.77
N SER A 297 -28.79 2.39 29.10
CA SER A 297 -28.44 1.00 29.36
C SER A 297 -26.97 0.73 29.03
N ASP A 298 -26.24 0.03 29.91
CA ASP A 298 -24.79 -0.21 29.73
C ASP A 298 -24.44 -0.90 28.42
N LYS A 299 -25.30 -1.80 27.93
CA LYS A 299 -25.12 -2.47 26.63
C LYS A 299 -25.12 -1.52 25.43
N ASN A 300 -25.60 -0.29 25.60
CA ASN A 300 -25.65 0.73 24.55
C ASN A 300 -24.65 1.85 24.79
N LYS A 301 -23.81 1.76 25.85
CA LYS A 301 -22.76 2.73 26.17
C LYS A 301 -21.44 2.28 25.57
N GLN A 302 -20.77 3.21 24.89
CA GLN A 302 -19.39 3.05 24.46
C GLN A 302 -18.63 4.34 24.77
N THR A 303 -17.50 4.23 25.44
CA THR A 303 -16.62 5.38 25.66
C THR A 303 -15.76 5.61 24.44
N PHE A 304 -15.62 6.87 24.05
CA PHE A 304 -14.76 7.29 22.94
C PHE A 304 -13.98 8.53 23.34
N THR A 305 -12.68 8.54 23.12
CA THR A 305 -11.82 9.71 23.32
C THR A 305 -11.37 10.24 21.98
N GLY A 306 -11.67 11.49 21.68
CA GLY A 306 -11.35 12.10 20.40
C GLY A 306 -11.94 13.49 20.25
N THR A 307 -11.97 14.01 19.01
CA THR A 307 -12.60 15.30 18.73
C THR A 307 -14.10 15.14 18.45
N ARG A 308 -14.83 16.24 18.60
CA ARG A 308 -16.26 16.28 18.27
C ARG A 308 -16.54 15.91 16.82
N GLU A 309 -15.70 16.38 15.90
CA GLU A 309 -15.80 16.08 14.48
C GLU A 309 -15.67 14.59 14.20
N GLN A 310 -14.73 13.91 14.85
CA GLN A 310 -14.55 12.46 14.73
C GLN A 310 -15.82 11.69 15.10
N VAL A 311 -16.47 12.08 16.19
CA VAL A 311 -17.73 11.43 16.61
C VAL A 311 -18.85 11.67 15.59
N ILE A 312 -18.92 12.87 15.00
CA ILE A 312 -19.88 13.20 13.96
C ILE A 312 -19.60 12.38 12.68
N GLU A 313 -18.34 12.24 12.30
CA GLU A 313 -17.91 11.41 11.14
C GLU A 313 -18.25 9.91 11.32
N MET A 314 -18.26 9.43 12.57
CA MET A 314 -18.75 8.10 12.92
C MET A 314 -20.29 7.95 12.80
N GLY A 315 -20.99 8.99 12.37
CA GLY A 315 -22.44 8.99 12.19
C GLY A 315 -23.24 9.31 13.47
N TYR A 316 -22.56 9.77 14.55
CA TYR A 316 -23.29 10.16 15.76
C TYR A 316 -23.69 11.63 15.74
N GLU A 317 -24.84 11.91 16.30
CA GLU A 317 -25.35 13.26 16.51
C GLU A 317 -25.13 13.73 17.95
N ALA A 318 -24.87 15.03 18.13
CA ALA A 318 -24.74 15.61 19.45
C ALA A 318 -26.03 15.50 20.26
N CYS A 319 -25.92 15.16 21.52
CA CYS A 319 -27.05 15.15 22.44
C CYS A 319 -27.64 16.57 22.60
N GLY A 320 -28.95 16.71 22.44
CA GLY A 320 -29.63 17.99 22.58
C GLY A 320 -29.61 18.57 24.00
N VAL A 321 -29.27 17.77 25.03
CA VAL A 321 -29.23 18.19 26.45
C VAL A 321 -27.87 18.77 26.82
N CYS A 322 -26.77 18.00 26.61
CA CYS A 322 -25.43 18.45 26.99
C CYS A 322 -24.71 19.20 25.84
N LYS A 323 -25.13 19.02 24.59
CA LYS A 323 -24.53 19.64 23.39
C LYS A 323 -23.01 19.55 23.38
N PRO A 324 -22.46 18.33 23.49
CA PRO A 324 -21.04 18.08 23.61
C PRO A 324 -20.24 18.49 22.39
#